data_fdacd3427d42248ef8bc7aab4a7ba3c0
#
_entry.id   fdacd3427d42248ef8bc7aab4a7ba3c0
#
_cell.length_a   1.000
_cell.length_b   1.000
_cell.length_c   1.000
_cell.angle_alpha   90.00
_cell.angle_beta   90.00
_cell.angle_gamma   90.00
#
_symmetry.space_group_name_H-M   'P 1'
#
loop_
_entity.id
_entity.type
_entity.pdbx_description
1 polymer ?
#
loop_
_entity_poly.entity_id
_entity_poly.type
_entity_poly.pdbx_seq_one_letter_code
_entity_poly.pdbx_strand_id
1 'polypeptide(L)' 'MSMQKKSTVPESHTATEFLRGQASKIFDTIVQKDHVVIVNKNSKPQNVIISYERYKRLKENGADI' A
#
# COMPACT_ATOMS: atom_id res chain seq x y z
N MET A 1 13.90 16.02 -15.93
CA MET A 1 13.62 15.68 -15.60
C MET A 1 13.21 15.10 -15.19
N SER A 2 13.20 14.87 -14.98
CA SER A 2 12.88 14.25 -14.59
C SER A 2 12.28 13.73 -14.18
N MET A 3 12.30 13.39 -14.20
CA MET A 3 11.78 12.76 -13.91
C MET A 3 11.21 12.52 -12.98
N GLN A 4 10.62 12.50 -13.06
CA GLN A 4 10.18 12.32 -12.11
C GLN A 4 9.91 11.13 -11.72
N LYS A 5 10.33 10.82 -11.13
CA LYS A 5 10.10 9.61 -10.82
C LYS A 5 8.91 9.48 -10.04
N LYS A 6 8.20 8.42 -10.12
CA LYS A 6 7.12 8.25 -9.34
C LYS A 6 7.51 8.09 -7.97
N SER A 7 6.75 8.54 -7.08
CA SER A 7 7.00 8.40 -5.68
C SER A 7 6.99 6.96 -5.28
N THR A 8 8.00 6.56 -4.53
CA THR A 8 8.05 5.22 -4.01
C THR A 8 7.84 5.20 -2.51
N VAL A 9 7.51 6.35 -1.92
CA VAL A 9 7.27 6.42 -0.49
C VAL A 9 5.90 5.82 -0.19
N PRO A 10 5.82 4.82 0.68
CA PRO A 10 4.53 4.24 1.02
C PRO A 10 3.63 5.23 1.74
N GLU A 11 2.33 5.14 1.53
CA GLU A 11 1.38 5.89 2.30
C GLU A 11 1.21 5.21 3.64
N SER A 12 0.98 5.99 4.67
CA SER A 12 0.69 5.46 6.00
C SER A 12 -0.71 5.81 6.42
N HIS A 13 -1.39 4.84 6.99
CA HIS A 13 -2.72 5.05 7.57
C HIS A 13 -2.79 4.32 8.88
N THR A 14 -3.61 4.83 9.80
CA THR A 14 -3.80 4.15 11.08
C THR A 14 -4.88 3.08 10.93
N ALA A 15 -4.81 2.08 11.78
CA ALA A 15 -5.85 1.06 11.82
C ALA A 15 -7.21 1.68 12.08
N THR A 16 -7.27 2.74 12.86
CA THR A 16 -8.51 3.43 13.16
C THR A 16 -9.16 4.00 11.90
N GLU A 17 -8.37 4.48 10.95
CA GLU A 17 -8.93 5.01 9.70
C GLU A 17 -9.70 3.94 8.95
N PHE A 18 -9.19 2.72 8.94
CA PHE A 18 -9.90 1.62 8.30
C PHE A 18 -11.21 1.32 9.00
N LEU A 19 -11.19 1.33 10.33
CA LEU A 19 -12.40 1.06 11.10
C LEU A 19 -13.45 2.13 10.93
N ARG A 20 -13.05 3.33 10.53
CA ARG A 20 -13.98 4.44 10.34
C ARG A 20 -14.52 4.55 8.92
N GLY A 21 -14.37 3.51 8.14
CA GLY A 21 -14.98 3.49 6.81
C GLY A 21 -14.12 4.00 5.68
N GLN A 22 -12.83 4.19 5.94
CA GLN A 22 -11.92 4.65 4.89
C GLN A 22 -11.36 3.50 4.04
N ALA A 23 -11.61 2.27 4.45
CA ALA A 23 -10.99 1.11 3.81
C ALA A 23 -11.24 1.03 2.31
N SER A 24 -12.50 1.21 1.91
CA SER A 24 -12.86 1.09 0.50
C SER A 24 -12.09 2.08 -0.37
N LYS A 25 -12.02 3.32 0.09
CA LYS A 25 -11.32 4.37 -0.64
C LYS A 25 -9.84 4.09 -0.73
N ILE A 26 -9.26 3.63 0.37
CA ILE A 26 -7.83 3.32 0.42
C ILE A 26 -7.52 2.15 -0.51
N PHE A 27 -8.35 1.11 -0.48
CA PHE A 27 -8.16 -0.04 -1.35
C PHE A 27 -8.24 0.35 -2.82
N ASP A 28 -9.20 1.20 -3.19
CA ASP A 28 -9.34 1.64 -4.57
C ASP A 28 -8.09 2.40 -5.03
N THR A 29 -7.56 3.26 -4.17
CA THR A 29 -6.36 4.01 -4.48
C THR A 29 -5.15 3.09 -4.69
N ILE A 30 -5.05 2.06 -3.85
CA ILE A 30 -3.98 1.08 -3.99
C ILE A 30 -3.99 0.44 -5.37
N VAL A 31 -5.17 0.05 -5.83
CA VAL A 31 -5.31 -0.58 -7.13
C VAL A 31 -5.04 0.41 -8.26
N GLN A 32 -5.64 1.59 -8.19
CA GLN A 32 -5.55 2.56 -9.27
C GLN A 32 -4.16 3.16 -9.43
N LYS A 33 -3.47 3.38 -8.34
CA LYS A 33 -2.18 4.06 -8.36
C LYS A 33 -1.00 3.15 -8.03
N ASP A 34 -1.28 1.89 -7.81
CA ASP A 34 -0.25 0.91 -7.45
C ASP A 34 0.56 1.35 -6.23
N HIS A 35 -0.14 1.87 -5.24
CA HIS A 35 0.50 2.34 -4.01
C HIS A 35 0.78 1.19 -3.06
N VAL A 36 1.78 1.38 -2.21
CA VAL A 36 2.01 0.52 -1.07
C VAL A 36 1.51 1.28 0.14
N VAL A 37 0.66 0.66 0.93
CA VAL A 37 0.09 1.30 2.11
C VAL A 37 0.54 0.57 3.36
N ILE A 38 1.09 1.32 4.30
CA ILE A 38 1.49 0.78 5.59
C ILE A 38 0.41 1.13 6.60
N VAL A 39 -0.08 0.14 7.30
CA VAL A 39 -1.09 0.35 8.34
C VAL A 39 -0.40 0.29 9.69
N ASN A 40 -0.53 1.39 10.42
CA ASN A 40 0.07 1.53 11.74
C ASN A 40 -0.95 1.26 12.82
N LYS A 41 -0.49 0.64 13.89
CA LYS A 41 -1.28 0.47 15.09
C LYS A 41 -0.40 0.83 16.25
N ASN A 42 -0.93 1.68 17.14
CA ASN A 42 -0.16 2.17 18.29
C ASN A 42 1.17 2.77 17.83
N SER A 43 1.10 3.58 16.78
CA SER A 43 2.24 4.30 16.22
C SER A 43 3.35 3.40 15.67
N LYS A 44 3.03 2.14 15.39
CA LYS A 44 4.00 1.21 14.82
C LYS A 44 3.48 0.57 13.56
N PRO A 45 4.31 0.39 12.54
CA PRO A 45 3.90 -0.32 11.34
C PRO A 45 3.53 -1.76 11.70
N GLN A 46 2.39 -2.21 11.22
CA GLN A 46 1.94 -3.55 11.54
C GLN A 46 1.56 -4.36 10.32
N ASN A 47 1.03 -3.71 9.29
CA ASN A 47 0.59 -4.39 8.09
C ASN A 47 0.99 -3.60 6.86
N VAL A 48 1.13 -4.28 5.75
CA VAL A 48 1.39 -3.65 4.46
C VAL A 48 0.34 -4.16 3.50
N ILE A 49 -0.27 -3.25 2.73
CA ILE A 49 -1.27 -3.61 1.75
C ILE A 49 -0.77 -3.23 0.37
N ILE A 50 -0.86 -4.16 -0.55
CA ILE A 50 -0.54 -3.93 -1.96
C ILE A 50 -1.66 -4.54 -2.80
N SER A 51 -1.70 -4.16 -4.08
CA SER A 51 -2.67 -4.74 -4.99
C SER A 51 -2.31 -6.20 -5.28
N TYR A 52 -3.32 -6.97 -5.69
CA TYR A 52 -3.07 -8.35 -6.09
C TYR A 52 -2.11 -8.40 -7.29
N GLU A 53 -2.24 -7.45 -8.21
CA GLU A 53 -1.34 -7.39 -9.37
C GLU A 53 0.09 -7.20 -8.95
N ARG A 54 0.33 -6.31 -7.98
CA ARG A 54 1.68 -6.11 -7.48
C ARG A 54 2.20 -7.36 -6.78
N TYR A 55 1.36 -8.01 -6.00
CA TYR A 55 1.73 -9.24 -5.33
C TYR A 55 2.18 -10.29 -6.34
N LYS A 56 1.40 -10.45 -7.43
CA LYS A 56 1.74 -11.40 -8.48
C LYS A 56 3.10 -11.09 -9.10
N ARG A 57 3.33 -9.82 -9.44
CA ARG A 57 4.59 -9.43 -10.05
C ARG A 57 5.77 -9.74 -9.15
N LEU A 58 5.64 -9.41 -7.87
CA LEU A 58 6.71 -9.66 -6.92
C LEU A 58 6.99 -11.15 -6.80
N LYS A 59 5.93 -11.94 -6.71
CA LYS A 59 6.09 -13.38 -6.57
C LYS A 59 6.73 -13.98 -7.81
N GLU A 60 6.32 -13.54 -8.99
CA GLU A 60 6.90 -14.02 -10.25
C GLU A 60 8.36 -13.64 -10.38
N ASN A 61 8.77 -12.56 -9.74
CA ASN A 61 10.15 -12.11 -9.76
C ASN A 61 10.98 -12.67 -8.60
N GLY A 62 10.45 -13.65 -7.91
CA GLY A 62 11.22 -14.38 -6.92
C GLY A 62 11.07 -13.93 -5.48
N ALA A 63 10.19 -12.97 -5.22
CA ALA A 63 9.98 -12.54 -3.84
C ALA A 63 9.36 -13.68 -3.03
N ASP A 64 9.76 -13.78 -1.78
CA ASP A 64 9.28 -14.82 -0.88
C ASP A 64 8.00 -14.35 -0.21
N ILE A 65 6.93 -14.37 -0.94
CA ILE A 65 5.65 -13.92 -0.42
C ILE A 65 4.52 -14.80 -0.92
#